data_6cd743a8134b4cea82a57a3c7955a41f
#
_entry.id   6cd743a8134b4cea82a57a3c7955a41f
#
_cell.length_a   1.000
_cell.length_b   1.000
_cell.length_c   1.000
_cell.angle_alpha   90.00
_cell.angle_beta   90.00
_cell.angle_gamma   90.00
#
_symmetry.space_group_name_H-M   'P 1'
#
loop_
_entity.id
_entity.type
_entity.pdbx_description
1 polymer ?
#
loop_
_entity_poly.entity_id
_entity_poly.type
_entity_poly.pdbx_seq_one_letter_code
_entity_poly.pdbx_strand_id
1 'polypeptide(L)'
;MLTVGDKLPEYVLPVQQGVSALPGDETIDLAKKDGKWKILFYWPKDFTFVCPTEIVGYAELKQDFADRDAVLIGASTDTSHVHFAWRKSDERLAAADFPWIADNGKKLATALGIVHPEEGVAYRATFIIDPDNIIQHVTVNGLNVGRNPQEALRVLDALQTDELCPCNWTPEDEVLRPAA
;
A
#
# COMPACT_ATOMS: atom_id res chain seq x y z
N MET A 1 -13.65 7.56 -6.98
CA MET A 1 -12.62 6.92 -6.12
C MET A 1 -13.30 5.83 -5.31
N LEU A 2 -12.73 4.62 -5.30
CA LEU A 2 -13.20 3.57 -4.41
C LEU A 2 -12.92 3.97 -2.95
N THR A 3 -13.78 3.51 -2.04
CA THR A 3 -13.76 3.89 -0.63
C THR A 3 -14.07 2.70 0.29
N VAL A 4 -14.25 2.96 1.57
CA VAL A 4 -14.59 1.93 2.57
C VAL A 4 -15.88 1.21 2.19
N GLY A 5 -15.86 -0.13 2.23
CA GLY A 5 -16.94 -1.02 1.83
C GLY A 5 -16.89 -1.47 0.37
N ASP A 6 -16.11 -0.80 -0.48
CA ASP A 6 -15.92 -1.24 -1.87
C ASP A 6 -14.96 -2.43 -1.95
N LYS A 7 -15.16 -3.27 -2.96
CA LYS A 7 -14.27 -4.40 -3.25
C LYS A 7 -13.04 -3.95 -4.03
N LEU A 8 -11.85 -4.42 -3.62
CA LEU A 8 -10.62 -4.22 -4.37
C LEU A 8 -10.76 -4.85 -5.77
N PRO A 9 -10.35 -4.14 -6.86
CA PRO A 9 -10.35 -4.72 -8.20
C PRO A 9 -9.49 -5.97 -8.32
N GLU A 10 -10.05 -7.03 -8.87
CA GLU A 10 -9.41 -8.35 -9.01
C GLU A 10 -8.55 -8.39 -10.28
N TYR A 11 -7.36 -7.81 -10.22
CA TYR A 11 -6.42 -7.79 -11.32
C TYR A 11 -5.18 -8.63 -11.03
N VAL A 12 -4.65 -9.26 -12.08
CA VAL A 12 -3.30 -9.80 -12.12
C VAL A 12 -2.41 -8.73 -12.75
N LEU A 13 -1.39 -8.28 -12.03
CA LEU A 13 -0.55 -7.15 -12.43
C LEU A 13 0.94 -7.52 -12.33
N PRO A 14 1.79 -7.00 -13.22
CA PRO A 14 3.22 -7.19 -13.12
C PRO A 14 3.76 -6.53 -11.85
N VAL A 15 4.73 -7.18 -11.21
CA VAL A 15 5.44 -6.67 -10.05
C VAL A 15 6.94 -6.75 -10.24
N GLN A 16 7.67 -5.95 -9.46
CA GLN A 16 9.09 -6.10 -9.21
C GLN A 16 9.32 -6.52 -7.76
N GLN A 17 9.78 -7.74 -7.57
CA GLN A 17 10.13 -8.27 -6.25
C GLN A 17 11.64 -8.19 -6.03
N GLY A 18 12.07 -7.24 -5.22
CA GLY A 18 13.49 -7.05 -4.91
C GLY A 18 14.37 -6.68 -6.13
N VAL A 19 15.65 -7.08 -6.08
CA VAL A 19 16.65 -6.82 -7.13
C VAL A 19 17.22 -8.08 -7.75
N SER A 20 16.75 -9.25 -7.34
CA SER A 20 17.23 -10.56 -7.81
C SER A 20 16.44 -11.08 -9.01
N ALA A 21 15.14 -10.77 -9.08
CA ALA A 21 14.28 -11.14 -10.19
C ALA A 21 14.48 -10.21 -11.39
N LEU A 22 14.41 -10.76 -12.61
CA LEU A 22 14.41 -9.94 -13.82
C LEU A 22 13.09 -9.18 -13.95
N PRO A 23 13.12 -7.94 -14.46
CA PRO A 23 11.93 -7.14 -14.61
C PRO A 23 10.91 -7.78 -15.57
N GLY A 24 9.66 -7.89 -15.15
CA GLY A 24 8.56 -8.35 -15.97
C GLY A 24 8.22 -9.85 -15.85
N ASP A 25 9.01 -10.62 -15.11
CA ASP A 25 8.81 -12.08 -14.97
C ASP A 25 7.77 -12.43 -13.88
N GLU A 26 7.47 -11.51 -12.98
CA GLU A 26 6.62 -11.79 -11.82
C GLU A 26 5.31 -11.00 -11.89
N THR A 27 4.26 -11.62 -11.33
CA THR A 27 2.93 -10.99 -11.22
C THR A 27 2.36 -11.18 -9.81
N ILE A 28 1.46 -10.29 -9.42
CA ILE A 28 0.62 -10.41 -8.23
C ILE A 28 -0.85 -10.56 -8.65
N ASP A 29 -1.53 -11.51 -8.04
CA ASP A 29 -2.98 -11.66 -8.17
C ASP A 29 -3.67 -11.00 -6.97
N LEU A 30 -4.33 -9.88 -7.20
CA LEU A 30 -5.04 -9.12 -6.16
C LEU A 30 -6.35 -9.81 -5.73
N ALA A 31 -6.87 -10.76 -6.54
CA ALA A 31 -8.04 -11.55 -6.17
C ALA A 31 -7.74 -12.60 -5.10
N LYS A 32 -6.45 -12.92 -4.88
CA LYS A 32 -6.05 -13.98 -3.97
C LYS A 32 -6.53 -13.68 -2.54
N LYS A 33 -7.31 -14.61 -2.00
CA LYS A 33 -7.77 -14.64 -0.61
C LYS A 33 -6.96 -15.70 0.15
N ASP A 34 -5.93 -15.26 0.85
CA ASP A 34 -5.04 -16.13 1.63
C ASP A 34 -5.16 -15.90 3.15
N GLY A 35 -6.26 -15.26 3.57
CA GLY A 35 -6.54 -14.93 4.96
C GLY A 35 -5.77 -13.71 5.47
N LYS A 36 -5.03 -13.02 4.60
CA LYS A 36 -4.22 -11.86 5.00
C LYS A 36 -4.85 -10.53 4.62
N TRP A 37 -4.62 -9.55 5.46
CA TRP A 37 -4.84 -8.15 5.14
C TRP A 37 -3.84 -7.67 4.10
N LYS A 38 -4.18 -6.63 3.34
CA LYS A 38 -3.30 -6.02 2.35
C LYS A 38 -3.15 -4.53 2.65
N ILE A 39 -1.90 -4.06 2.73
CA ILE A 39 -1.56 -2.64 2.80
C ILE A 39 -1.05 -2.25 1.42
N LEU A 40 -1.93 -1.71 0.60
CA LEU A 40 -1.61 -1.26 -0.75
C LEU A 40 -1.35 0.24 -0.73
N PHE A 41 -0.13 0.65 -1.06
CA PHE A 41 0.20 2.07 -1.13
C PHE A 41 0.80 2.46 -2.48
N TYR A 42 0.31 3.57 -3.03
CA TYR A 42 0.78 4.16 -4.28
C TYR A 42 1.69 5.35 -4.02
N TRP A 43 2.75 5.50 -4.81
CA TRP A 43 3.51 6.73 -4.95
C TRP A 43 3.46 7.22 -6.39
N PRO A 44 3.68 8.55 -6.66
CA PRO A 44 3.51 9.14 -7.97
C PRO A 44 4.50 8.65 -9.03
N LYS A 45 5.79 8.75 -8.73
CA LYS A 45 6.88 8.50 -9.71
C LYS A 45 8.12 7.97 -9.02
N ASP A 46 8.81 7.03 -9.68
CA ASP A 46 10.16 6.63 -9.31
C ASP A 46 11.17 7.77 -9.56
N PHE A 47 12.37 7.66 -9.00
CA PHE A 47 13.45 8.64 -9.11
C PHE A 47 13.08 10.07 -8.69
N THR A 48 12.27 10.20 -7.63
CA THR A 48 11.86 11.49 -7.02
C THR A 48 12.35 11.61 -5.58
N PHE A 49 11.94 12.68 -4.88
CA PHE A 49 12.51 13.03 -3.57
C PHE A 49 11.68 12.55 -2.38
N VAL A 50 10.36 12.68 -2.42
CA VAL A 50 9.46 12.26 -1.33
C VAL A 50 9.22 10.74 -1.34
N CYS A 51 9.06 10.15 -2.53
CA CYS A 51 8.70 8.75 -2.68
C CYS A 51 9.65 7.77 -1.99
N PRO A 52 11.00 7.92 -2.08
CA PRO A 52 11.89 7.00 -1.38
C PRO A 52 11.74 7.07 0.14
N THR A 53 11.40 8.22 0.71
CA THR A 53 11.20 8.34 2.16
C THR A 53 9.97 7.57 2.64
N GLU A 54 8.90 7.56 1.83
CA GLU A 54 7.69 6.77 2.13
C GLU A 54 7.95 5.27 2.00
N ILE A 55 8.62 4.84 0.92
CA ILE A 55 8.95 3.43 0.68
C ILE A 55 9.80 2.87 1.81
N VAL A 56 10.83 3.61 2.25
CA VAL A 56 11.67 3.24 3.39
C VAL A 56 10.85 3.18 4.68
N GLY A 57 10.01 4.19 4.95
CA GLY A 57 9.16 4.21 6.13
C GLY A 57 8.16 3.03 6.20
N TYR A 58 7.60 2.61 5.07
CA TYR A 58 6.79 1.39 5.02
C TYR A 58 7.65 0.12 5.17
N ALA A 59 8.85 0.09 4.58
CA ALA A 59 9.77 -1.04 4.68
C ALA A 59 10.22 -1.30 6.12
N GLU A 60 10.47 -0.26 6.90
CA GLU A 60 10.83 -0.34 8.32
C GLU A 60 9.72 -1.01 9.15
N LEU A 61 8.46 -0.85 8.76
CA LEU A 61 7.30 -1.46 9.43
C LEU A 61 6.86 -2.80 8.81
N LYS A 62 7.60 -3.34 7.82
CA LYS A 62 7.21 -4.57 7.12
C LYS A 62 6.95 -5.73 8.08
N GLN A 63 7.81 -5.91 9.09
CA GLN A 63 7.65 -6.97 10.07
C GLN A 63 6.44 -6.72 10.97
N ASP A 64 6.22 -5.48 11.39
CA ASP A 64 5.05 -5.12 12.20
C ASP A 64 3.73 -5.40 11.47
N PHE A 65 3.67 -5.15 10.16
CA PHE A 65 2.53 -5.54 9.34
C PHE A 65 2.41 -7.07 9.22
N ALA A 66 3.52 -7.78 9.03
CA ALA A 66 3.53 -9.23 8.92
C ALA A 66 3.06 -9.93 10.22
N ASP A 67 3.43 -9.40 11.38
CA ASP A 67 3.02 -9.88 12.70
C ASP A 67 1.50 -9.71 12.92
N ARG A 68 0.85 -8.91 12.10
CA ARG A 68 -0.61 -8.65 12.07
C ARG A 68 -1.31 -9.34 10.90
N ASP A 69 -0.71 -10.39 10.35
CA ASP A 69 -1.21 -11.09 9.16
C ASP A 69 -1.51 -10.14 7.98
N ALA A 70 -0.72 -9.09 7.82
CA ALA A 70 -0.84 -8.14 6.73
C ALA A 70 0.36 -8.19 5.78
N VAL A 71 0.08 -8.11 4.47
CA VAL A 71 1.10 -8.02 3.43
C VAL A 71 1.21 -6.58 2.92
N LEU A 72 2.45 -6.12 2.78
CA LEU A 72 2.76 -4.80 2.25
C LEU A 72 2.95 -4.89 0.73
N ILE A 73 2.26 -4.02 -0.01
CA ILE A 73 2.30 -3.96 -1.47
C ILE A 73 2.48 -2.49 -1.88
N GLY A 74 3.60 -2.19 -2.52
CA GLY A 74 3.82 -0.88 -3.12
C GLY A 74 3.32 -0.83 -4.56
N ALA A 75 3.07 0.36 -5.09
CA ALA A 75 2.65 0.54 -6.48
C ALA A 75 3.01 1.93 -7.01
N SER A 76 3.32 2.02 -8.29
CA SER A 76 3.32 3.27 -9.04
C SER A 76 2.86 3.04 -10.49
N THR A 77 2.77 4.12 -11.24
CA THR A 77 2.48 4.07 -12.68
C THR A 77 3.75 3.89 -13.54
N ASP A 78 4.87 3.52 -12.93
CA ASP A 78 6.10 3.17 -13.62
C ASP A 78 6.12 1.70 -14.07
N THR A 79 7.09 1.34 -14.90
CA THR A 79 7.27 -0.05 -15.35
C THR A 79 8.13 -0.86 -14.38
N SER A 80 8.05 -2.19 -14.44
CA SER A 80 8.91 -3.08 -13.65
C SER A 80 10.41 -2.85 -13.90
N HIS A 81 10.78 -2.45 -15.12
CA HIS A 81 12.16 -2.08 -15.46
C HIS A 81 12.64 -0.82 -14.74
N VAL A 82 11.76 0.19 -14.61
CA VAL A 82 12.05 1.42 -13.85
C VAL A 82 12.17 1.11 -12.37
N HIS A 83 11.24 0.34 -11.80
CA HIS A 83 11.32 -0.13 -10.42
C HIS A 83 12.62 -0.88 -10.13
N PHE A 84 13.02 -1.79 -11.01
CA PHE A 84 14.25 -2.55 -10.87
C PHE A 84 15.48 -1.63 -10.87
N ALA A 85 15.55 -0.72 -11.85
CA ALA A 85 16.66 0.22 -11.96
C ALA A 85 16.76 1.13 -10.73
N TRP A 86 15.62 1.62 -10.24
CA TRP A 86 15.60 2.49 -9.07
C TRP A 86 15.99 1.75 -7.79
N ARG A 87 15.48 0.54 -7.56
CA ARG A 87 15.93 -0.31 -6.45
C ARG A 87 17.44 -0.52 -6.46
N LYS A 88 18.03 -0.77 -7.62
CA LYS A 88 19.49 -0.98 -7.75
C LYS A 88 20.31 0.28 -7.54
N SER A 89 19.74 1.45 -7.74
CA SER A 89 20.44 2.74 -7.59
C SER A 89 20.49 3.26 -6.14
N ASP A 90 19.70 2.70 -5.23
CA ASP A 90 19.62 3.14 -3.82
C ASP A 90 19.52 1.90 -2.91
N GLU A 91 20.52 1.70 -2.07
CA GLU A 91 20.60 0.55 -1.14
C GLU A 91 19.41 0.47 -0.19
N ARG A 92 18.84 1.59 0.22
CA ARG A 92 17.65 1.63 1.08
C ARG A 92 16.44 1.06 0.36
N LEU A 93 16.30 1.35 -0.95
CA LEU A 93 15.23 0.82 -1.79
C LEU A 93 15.46 -0.64 -2.18
N ALA A 94 16.71 -1.05 -2.34
CA ALA A 94 17.07 -2.46 -2.54
C ALA A 94 16.67 -3.31 -1.32
N ALA A 95 16.80 -2.74 -0.10
CA ALA A 95 16.41 -3.39 1.15
C ALA A 95 14.88 -3.41 1.39
N ALA A 96 14.11 -2.60 0.66
CA ALA A 96 12.65 -2.56 0.74
C ALA A 96 12.01 -3.81 0.09
N ASP A 97 12.18 -4.97 0.73
CA ASP A 97 11.83 -6.29 0.21
C ASP A 97 10.32 -6.58 0.35
N PHE A 98 9.51 -6.00 -0.53
CA PHE A 98 8.09 -6.29 -0.77
C PHE A 98 7.75 -6.01 -2.24
N PRO A 99 6.66 -6.59 -2.79
CA PRO A 99 6.31 -6.41 -4.20
C PRO A 99 5.95 -4.96 -4.54
N TRP A 100 6.45 -4.45 -5.66
CA TRP A 100 6.09 -3.17 -6.25
C TRP A 100 5.33 -3.39 -7.54
N ILE A 101 4.04 -3.08 -7.56
CA ILE A 101 3.18 -3.20 -8.75
C ILE A 101 3.62 -2.16 -9.79
N ALA A 102 3.86 -2.63 -11.01
CA ALA A 102 4.13 -1.81 -12.17
C ALA A 102 2.82 -1.54 -12.93
N ASP A 103 2.05 -0.55 -12.47
CA ASP A 103 0.75 -0.19 -13.05
C ASP A 103 0.91 0.86 -14.17
N ASN A 104 1.88 0.64 -15.10
CA ASN A 104 2.18 1.59 -16.18
C ASN A 104 1.01 1.78 -17.15
N GLY A 105 0.09 0.81 -17.25
CA GLY A 105 -1.18 0.95 -17.94
C GLY A 105 -2.25 1.72 -17.15
N LYS A 106 -1.97 2.09 -15.90
CA LYS A 106 -2.87 2.80 -14.96
C LYS A 106 -4.20 2.08 -14.73
N LYS A 107 -4.24 0.77 -14.95
CA LYS A 107 -5.47 -0.01 -14.85
C LYS A 107 -6.02 0.00 -13.43
N LEU A 108 -5.16 -0.30 -12.45
CA LEU A 108 -5.54 -0.32 -11.05
C LEU A 108 -5.73 1.09 -10.51
N ALA A 109 -4.80 2.02 -10.77
CA ALA A 109 -4.90 3.40 -10.31
C ALA A 109 -6.17 4.09 -10.83
N THR A 110 -6.58 3.80 -12.08
CA THR A 110 -7.84 4.33 -12.64
C THR A 110 -9.06 3.72 -11.96
N ALA A 111 -9.08 2.40 -11.75
CA ALA A 111 -10.19 1.74 -11.06
C ALA A 111 -10.33 2.23 -9.61
N LEU A 112 -9.21 2.45 -8.91
CA LEU A 112 -9.19 3.04 -7.57
C LEU A 112 -9.59 4.53 -7.57
N GLY A 113 -9.54 5.21 -8.72
CA GLY A 113 -9.88 6.64 -8.87
C GLY A 113 -8.82 7.58 -8.28
N ILE A 114 -7.55 7.20 -8.34
CA ILE A 114 -6.43 7.94 -7.75
C ILE A 114 -5.46 8.52 -8.78
N VAL A 115 -5.80 8.53 -10.05
CA VAL A 115 -4.96 9.15 -11.10
C VAL A 115 -5.12 10.67 -11.07
N HIS A 116 -4.00 11.39 -10.94
CA HIS A 116 -3.99 12.86 -11.04
C HIS A 116 -4.36 13.28 -12.48
N PRO A 117 -5.38 14.13 -12.68
CA PRO A 117 -5.93 14.40 -14.01
C PRO A 117 -4.96 15.06 -14.98
N GLU A 118 -4.07 15.91 -14.49
CA GLU A 118 -3.12 16.64 -15.32
C GLU A 118 -1.77 15.92 -15.45
N GLU A 119 -1.23 15.43 -14.31
CA GLU A 119 0.08 14.76 -14.27
C GLU A 119 0.01 13.31 -14.79
N GLY A 120 -1.16 12.68 -14.77
CA GLY A 120 -1.34 11.31 -15.20
C GLY A 120 -0.61 10.26 -14.35
N VAL A 121 -0.18 10.62 -13.15
CA VAL A 121 0.43 9.71 -12.16
C VAL A 121 -0.56 9.44 -11.03
N ALA A 122 -0.27 8.47 -10.19
CA ALA A 122 -1.10 8.22 -9.01
C ALA A 122 -0.87 9.29 -7.93
N TYR A 123 -1.92 9.65 -7.18
CA TYR A 123 -1.78 10.32 -5.90
C TYR A 123 -1.08 9.41 -4.89
N ARG A 124 -0.64 9.98 -3.76
CA ARG A 124 -0.10 9.22 -2.62
C ARG A 124 -1.24 8.59 -1.84
N ALA A 125 -1.71 7.45 -2.30
CA ALA A 125 -2.86 6.75 -1.72
C ALA A 125 -2.40 5.52 -0.92
N THR A 126 -3.05 5.27 0.23
CA THR A 126 -2.92 4.03 1.00
C THR A 126 -4.29 3.44 1.20
N PHE A 127 -4.42 2.15 0.91
CA PHE A 127 -5.61 1.35 1.14
C PHE A 127 -5.27 0.23 2.12
N ILE A 128 -6.10 0.05 3.15
CA ILE A 128 -6.09 -1.14 4.00
C ILE A 128 -7.27 -1.99 3.58
N ILE A 129 -6.98 -3.21 3.16
CA ILE A 129 -7.94 -4.15 2.59
C ILE A 129 -7.97 -5.40 3.47
N ASP A 130 -9.16 -5.86 3.82
CA ASP A 130 -9.35 -7.04 4.64
C ASP A 130 -9.14 -8.36 3.85
N PRO A 131 -9.15 -9.53 4.54
CA PRO A 131 -8.99 -10.84 3.90
C PRO A 131 -10.06 -11.18 2.86
N ASP A 132 -11.23 -10.53 2.91
CA ASP A 132 -12.31 -10.69 1.93
C ASP A 132 -12.17 -9.79 0.70
N ASN A 133 -11.09 -9.02 0.62
CA ASN A 133 -10.81 -8.02 -0.42
C ASN A 133 -11.74 -6.79 -0.35
N ILE A 134 -12.26 -6.47 0.81
CA ILE A 134 -13.04 -5.23 1.04
C ILE A 134 -12.12 -4.15 1.60
N ILE A 135 -12.21 -2.96 1.04
CA ILE A 135 -11.46 -1.79 1.51
C ILE A 135 -12.03 -1.34 2.85
N GLN A 136 -11.21 -1.29 3.88
CA GLN A 136 -11.57 -0.89 5.24
C GLN A 136 -11.04 0.51 5.60
N HIS A 137 -10.03 1.02 4.89
CA HIS A 137 -9.48 2.36 5.11
C HIS A 137 -8.87 2.90 3.82
N VAL A 138 -8.98 4.22 3.61
CA VAL A 138 -8.35 4.95 2.51
C VAL A 138 -7.78 6.26 3.01
N THR A 139 -6.52 6.51 2.68
CA THR A 139 -5.87 7.83 2.85
C THR A 139 -5.29 8.28 1.53
N VAL A 140 -5.53 9.53 1.13
CA VAL A 140 -4.99 10.10 -0.10
C VAL A 140 -4.41 11.48 0.18
N ASN A 141 -3.11 11.64 -0.08
CA ASN A 141 -2.42 12.93 -0.01
C ASN A 141 -2.15 13.48 -1.42
N GLY A 142 -2.08 14.81 -1.53
CA GLY A 142 -1.54 15.48 -2.70
C GLY A 142 -0.07 15.09 -2.96
N LEU A 143 0.41 15.42 -4.18
CA LEU A 143 1.71 14.94 -4.66
C LEU A 143 2.93 15.37 -3.81
N ASN A 144 2.81 16.48 -3.08
CA ASN A 144 3.93 17.09 -2.35
C ASN A 144 4.03 16.68 -0.86
N VAL A 145 3.05 15.93 -0.35
CA VAL A 145 2.97 15.61 1.08
C VAL A 145 3.06 14.11 1.30
N GLY A 146 4.17 13.66 1.90
CA GLY A 146 4.37 12.27 2.32
C GLY A 146 3.36 11.83 3.39
N ARG A 147 3.10 10.52 3.44
CA ARG A 147 2.19 9.89 4.41
C ARG A 147 2.93 9.52 5.68
N ASN A 148 2.16 9.15 6.70
CA ASN A 148 2.67 8.56 7.93
C ASN A 148 2.37 7.04 7.95
N PRO A 149 3.37 6.15 7.72
CA PRO A 149 3.17 4.70 7.75
C PRO A 149 2.73 4.17 9.12
N GLN A 150 3.13 4.83 10.22
CA GLN A 150 2.73 4.46 11.58
C GLN A 150 1.21 4.60 11.78
N GLU A 151 0.60 5.60 11.14
CA GLU A 151 -0.86 5.76 11.18
C GLU A 151 -1.57 4.61 10.43
N ALA A 152 -1.01 4.13 9.32
CA ALA A 152 -1.56 2.96 8.64
C ALA A 152 -1.49 1.70 9.53
N LEU A 153 -0.40 1.53 10.29
CA LEU A 153 -0.25 0.44 11.24
C LEU A 153 -1.26 0.56 12.40
N ARG A 154 -1.38 1.76 12.99
CA ARG A 154 -2.35 2.04 14.05
C ARG A 154 -3.79 1.75 13.62
N VAL A 155 -4.15 2.18 12.41
CA VAL A 155 -5.50 1.94 11.87
C VAL A 155 -5.73 0.45 11.60
N LEU A 156 -4.72 -0.29 11.11
CA LEU A 156 -4.81 -1.75 10.95
C LEU A 156 -5.09 -2.42 12.30
N ASP A 157 -4.35 -2.04 13.36
CA ASP A 157 -4.58 -2.56 14.70
C ASP A 157 -6.02 -2.33 15.15
N ALA A 158 -6.53 -1.11 14.98
CA ALA A 158 -7.90 -0.77 15.34
C ALA A 158 -8.94 -1.60 14.54
N LEU A 159 -8.74 -1.76 13.22
CA LEU A 159 -9.63 -2.53 12.36
C LEU A 159 -9.67 -4.01 12.75
N GLN A 160 -8.56 -4.57 13.23
CA GLN A 160 -8.47 -5.98 13.64
C GLN A 160 -9.10 -6.26 14.99
N THR A 161 -9.39 -5.25 15.81
CA THR A 161 -10.10 -5.47 17.09
C THR A 161 -11.57 -5.85 16.90
N ASP A 162 -12.19 -5.42 15.79
CA ASP A 162 -13.65 -5.48 15.55
C ASP A 162 -14.48 -4.80 16.65
N GLU A 163 -13.87 -3.85 17.39
CA GLU A 163 -14.45 -3.18 18.55
C GLU A 163 -14.58 -1.66 18.29
N LEU A 164 -15.25 -0.94 19.18
CA LEU A 164 -15.39 0.51 19.08
C LEU A 164 -14.13 1.22 19.60
N CYS A 165 -13.20 1.51 18.73
CA CYS A 165 -11.98 2.24 19.03
C CYS A 165 -12.25 3.75 19.08
N PRO A 166 -11.95 4.45 20.20
CA PRO A 166 -12.13 5.89 20.28
C PRO A 166 -11.13 6.68 19.42
N CYS A 167 -11.34 7.99 19.34
CA CYS A 167 -10.40 8.88 18.66
C CYS A 167 -8.98 8.72 19.23
N ASN A 168 -7.97 8.71 18.35
CA ASN A 168 -6.56 8.49 18.69
C ASN A 168 -6.22 7.17 19.40
N TRP A 169 -7.11 6.21 19.34
CA TRP A 169 -6.91 4.89 19.96
C TRP A 169 -5.59 4.24 19.51
N THR A 170 -4.91 3.62 20.45
CA THR A 170 -3.72 2.77 20.22
C THR A 170 -3.95 1.41 20.89
N PRO A 171 -3.16 0.36 20.56
CA PRO A 171 -3.30 -0.95 21.21
C PRO A 171 -3.16 -0.96 22.73
N GLU A 172 -2.65 0.11 23.33
CA GLU A 172 -2.51 0.29 24.79
C GLU A 172 -3.77 0.87 25.44
N ASP A 173 -4.73 1.36 24.63
CA ASP A 173 -5.95 2.00 25.11
C ASP A 173 -7.12 1.01 25.21
N GLU A 174 -8.08 1.33 26.08
CA GLU A 174 -9.33 0.57 26.18
C GLU A 174 -10.26 0.88 24.98
N VAL A 175 -11.01 -0.13 24.55
CA VAL A 175 -12.11 0.02 23.58
C VAL A 175 -13.39 0.50 24.28
N LEU A 176 -14.26 1.19 23.53
CA LEU A 176 -15.53 1.65 24.05
C LEU A 176 -16.54 0.48 24.15
N ARG A 177 -17.18 0.32 25.29
CA ARG A 177 -18.28 -0.62 25.49
C ARG A 177 -19.57 0.18 25.64
N PRO A 178 -20.54 0.06 24.69
CA PRO A 178 -21.83 0.69 24.86
C PRO A 178 -22.46 0.23 26.19
N ALA A 179 -23.04 1.16 26.96
CA ALA A 179 -23.84 0.80 28.12
C ALA A 179 -25.03 -0.04 27.64
N ALA A 180 -25.25 -1.18 28.31
CA ALA A 180 -26.36 -2.09 28.04
C ALA A 180 -27.70 -1.44 28.35
#